data_a8498b686a0f5304f4c6567dbefe555a
#
_entry.id   a8498b686a0f5304f4c6567dbefe555a
#
_cell.length_a   1.000
_cell.length_b   1.000
_cell.length_c   1.000
_cell.angle_alpha   90.00
_cell.angle_beta   90.00
_cell.angle_gamma   90.00
#
_symmetry.space_group_name_H-M   'P 1'
#
loop_
_entity.id
_entity.type
_entity.pdbx_description
1 polymer ?
#
loop_
_entity_poly.entity_id
_entity_poly.type
_entity_poly.pdbx_seq_one_letter_code
_entity_poly.pdbx_strand_id
1 'polypeptide(L)'
;MAQKKDAVPLELEDYVLIKTGDTLTIKLDELTILPNHQFNSSIDARYYYWFQRKVYKAYPYAKLASQRLDSLNARLKRIKTKRGRRRYTKRAQKYLEGEFTDQLKKMTKTEGRILIKLIHRQTGKTTFDNIKSLRSGWKAFWYNTTANLFKLSLKSEYHPESINEDYLIEDVLQRSFIDDKLVLQKSKLTFDFPKIAASKKGKVDLEEYKKM
;
A
#
# COMPACT_ATOMS: atom_id res chain seq x y z
N MET A 1 23.98 -36.88 -30.25
CA MET A 1 24.66 -35.77 -29.60
C MET A 1 23.65 -35.03 -28.72
N ALA A 2 23.69 -35.23 -27.42
CA ALA A 2 22.77 -34.57 -26.48
C ALA A 2 23.37 -33.20 -26.11
N GLN A 3 22.64 -32.13 -26.40
CA GLN A 3 23.00 -30.78 -25.96
C GLN A 3 22.87 -30.69 -24.41
N LYS A 4 24.01 -30.50 -23.78
CA LYS A 4 24.10 -30.14 -22.35
C LYS A 4 23.50 -28.75 -22.19
N LYS A 5 22.33 -28.65 -21.57
CA LYS A 5 21.79 -27.36 -21.11
C LYS A 5 22.75 -26.83 -20.04
N ASP A 6 23.44 -25.75 -20.34
CA ASP A 6 24.25 -25.02 -19.35
C ASP A 6 23.29 -24.53 -18.27
N ALA A 7 23.52 -25.00 -17.04
CA ALA A 7 22.83 -24.51 -15.86
C ALA A 7 23.28 -23.06 -15.64
N VAL A 8 22.33 -22.13 -15.58
CA VAL A 8 22.57 -20.75 -15.16
C VAL A 8 23.17 -20.79 -13.76
N PRO A 9 24.33 -20.16 -13.50
CA PRO A 9 24.90 -20.13 -12.16
C PRO A 9 23.92 -19.36 -11.25
N LEU A 10 23.41 -20.04 -10.22
CA LEU A 10 22.64 -19.41 -9.16
C LEU A 10 23.58 -18.48 -8.39
N GLU A 11 23.29 -17.18 -8.39
CA GLU A 11 24.07 -16.23 -7.59
C GLU A 11 23.90 -16.56 -6.11
N LEU A 12 25.02 -16.73 -5.41
CA LEU A 12 25.09 -17.15 -4.01
C LEU A 12 24.46 -16.14 -3.01
N GLU A 13 24.10 -14.96 -3.48
CA GLU A 13 23.51 -13.89 -2.66
C GLU A 13 22.06 -14.18 -2.19
N ASP A 14 21.34 -15.08 -2.88
CA ASP A 14 19.95 -15.43 -2.57
C ASP A 14 19.79 -16.53 -1.52
N TYR A 15 20.91 -17.10 -1.00
CA TYR A 15 20.87 -18.23 -0.09
C TYR A 15 21.65 -17.97 1.20
N VAL A 16 21.00 -18.15 2.33
CA VAL A 16 21.68 -18.19 3.63
C VAL A 16 22.07 -19.65 3.91
N LEU A 17 23.37 -19.96 3.82
CA LEU A 17 23.91 -21.27 4.16
C LEU A 17 24.11 -21.37 5.67
N ILE A 18 23.30 -22.18 6.35
CA ILE A 18 23.47 -22.50 7.77
C ILE A 18 24.09 -23.90 7.86
N LYS A 19 25.35 -23.97 8.28
CA LYS A 19 26.00 -25.25 8.52
C LYS A 19 25.74 -25.72 9.96
N THR A 20 24.88 -26.73 10.10
CA THR A 20 24.59 -27.36 11.40
C THR A 20 25.00 -28.85 11.29
N GLY A 21 26.17 -29.22 11.80
CA GLY A 21 26.74 -30.57 11.63
C GLY A 21 27.05 -30.89 10.16
N ASP A 22 26.78 -32.14 9.72
CA ASP A 22 27.05 -32.61 8.35
C ASP A 22 25.95 -32.23 7.33
N THR A 23 24.92 -31.49 7.74
CA THR A 23 23.76 -31.15 6.89
C THR A 23 23.80 -29.67 6.51
N LEU A 24 23.76 -29.41 5.21
CA LEU A 24 23.56 -28.06 4.64
C LEU A 24 22.06 -27.77 4.55
N THR A 25 21.60 -26.80 5.32
CA THR A 25 20.21 -26.30 5.23
C THR A 25 20.18 -25.00 4.44
N ILE A 26 19.50 -25.01 3.30
CA ILE A 26 19.27 -23.83 2.49
C ILE A 26 17.90 -23.28 2.88
N LYS A 27 17.84 -22.06 3.41
CA LYS A 27 16.58 -21.38 3.68
C LYS A 27 16.10 -20.72 2.39
N LEU A 28 15.07 -21.27 1.80
CA LEU A 28 14.40 -20.69 0.65
C LEU A 28 13.41 -19.62 1.11
N ASP A 29 13.27 -18.56 0.32
CA ASP A 29 12.20 -17.58 0.52
C ASP A 29 10.83 -18.22 0.30
N GLU A 30 9.85 -17.79 1.10
CA GLU A 30 8.49 -18.29 1.03
C GLU A 30 7.81 -17.82 -0.27
N LEU A 31 7.48 -18.77 -1.14
CA LEU A 31 6.73 -18.49 -2.37
C LEU A 31 5.24 -18.35 -2.06
N THR A 32 4.72 -17.16 -2.25
CA THR A 32 3.28 -16.89 -2.13
C THR A 32 2.58 -17.23 -3.45
N ILE A 33 1.74 -18.29 -3.44
CA ILE A 33 0.90 -18.66 -4.58
C ILE A 33 -0.51 -18.13 -4.35
N LEU A 34 -1.00 -17.30 -5.27
CA LEU A 34 -2.37 -16.78 -5.23
C LEU A 34 -3.25 -17.52 -6.25
N PRO A 35 -4.51 -17.85 -5.90
CA PRO A 35 -5.43 -18.50 -6.84
C PRO A 35 -5.71 -17.58 -8.04
N ASN A 36 -5.91 -18.18 -9.22
CA ASN A 36 -6.26 -17.44 -10.42
C ASN A 36 -7.60 -16.72 -10.24
N HIS A 37 -7.74 -15.54 -10.86
CA HIS A 37 -9.00 -14.81 -10.82
C HIS A 37 -10.13 -15.58 -11.49
N GLN A 38 -11.29 -15.58 -10.83
CA GLN A 38 -12.55 -16.08 -11.37
C GLN A 38 -13.53 -14.91 -11.51
N PHE A 39 -13.81 -14.50 -12.74
CA PHE A 39 -14.76 -13.45 -13.06
C PHE A 39 -16.09 -14.06 -13.50
N ASN A 40 -17.20 -13.50 -13.02
CA ASN A 40 -18.54 -13.92 -13.42
C ASN A 40 -18.87 -13.46 -14.86
N SER A 41 -18.22 -12.41 -15.35
CA SER A 41 -18.44 -11.86 -16.70
C SER A 41 -17.19 -11.13 -17.22
N SER A 42 -17.17 -10.90 -18.54
CA SER A 42 -16.14 -10.05 -19.17
C SER A 42 -16.20 -8.58 -18.69
N ILE A 43 -17.38 -8.14 -18.24
CA ILE A 43 -17.58 -6.81 -17.67
C ILE A 43 -16.85 -6.72 -16.32
N ASP A 44 -16.92 -7.77 -15.49
CA ASP A 44 -16.23 -7.82 -14.21
C ASP A 44 -14.72 -7.80 -14.40
N ALA A 45 -14.21 -8.53 -15.37
CA ALA A 45 -12.78 -8.49 -15.71
C ALA A 45 -12.34 -7.07 -16.12
N ARG A 46 -13.09 -6.39 -16.99
CA ARG A 46 -12.80 -5.00 -17.40
C ARG A 46 -12.83 -4.04 -16.21
N TYR A 47 -13.80 -4.21 -15.31
CA TYR A 47 -13.90 -3.37 -14.11
C TYR A 47 -12.73 -3.61 -13.16
N TYR A 48 -12.32 -4.87 -12.93
CA TYR A 48 -11.15 -5.21 -12.13
C TYR A 48 -9.88 -4.54 -12.67
N TYR A 49 -9.62 -4.63 -13.98
CA TYR A 49 -8.44 -3.98 -14.58
C TYR A 49 -8.51 -2.45 -14.56
N TRP A 50 -9.72 -1.87 -14.63
CA TRP A 50 -9.91 -0.44 -14.40
C TRP A 50 -9.56 -0.08 -12.96
N PHE A 51 -10.02 -0.86 -11.98
CA PHE A 51 -9.72 -0.67 -10.56
C PHE A 51 -8.22 -0.84 -10.27
N GLN A 52 -7.58 -1.84 -10.85
CA GLN A 52 -6.14 -2.07 -10.78
C GLN A 52 -5.35 -0.81 -11.18
N ARG A 53 -5.72 -0.15 -12.30
CA ARG A 53 -5.09 1.11 -12.72
C ARG A 53 -5.23 2.22 -11.68
N LYS A 54 -6.36 2.27 -10.94
CA LYS A 54 -6.55 3.23 -9.85
C LYS A 54 -5.64 2.94 -8.65
N VAL A 55 -5.47 1.66 -8.33
CA VAL A 55 -4.52 1.22 -7.29
C VAL A 55 -3.09 1.59 -7.69
N TYR A 56 -2.68 1.28 -8.91
CA TYR A 56 -1.34 1.61 -9.42
C TYR A 56 -1.04 3.10 -9.36
N LYS A 57 -2.03 3.94 -9.67
CA LYS A 57 -1.87 5.40 -9.58
C LYS A 57 -1.78 5.89 -8.14
N ALA A 58 -2.53 5.31 -7.21
CA ALA A 58 -2.55 5.75 -5.81
C ALA A 58 -1.36 5.23 -5.00
N TYR A 59 -0.87 4.02 -5.28
CA TYR A 59 0.14 3.32 -4.48
C TYR A 59 1.47 4.09 -4.31
N PRO A 60 2.13 4.63 -5.35
CA PRO A 60 3.39 5.35 -5.19
C PRO A 60 3.24 6.58 -4.28
N TYR A 61 2.10 7.27 -4.32
CA TYR A 61 1.83 8.41 -3.44
C TYR A 61 1.60 7.95 -1.99
N ALA A 62 0.93 6.82 -1.77
CA ALA A 62 0.78 6.25 -0.44
C ALA A 62 2.13 5.83 0.15
N LYS A 63 2.99 5.19 -0.66
CA LYS A 63 4.34 4.80 -0.28
C LYS A 63 5.17 6.02 0.12
N LEU A 64 5.18 7.04 -0.72
CA LEU A 64 5.91 8.28 -0.45
C LEU A 64 5.37 8.99 0.80
N ALA A 65 4.04 9.12 0.93
CA ALA A 65 3.39 9.74 2.08
C ALA A 65 3.73 9.02 3.39
N SER A 66 3.68 7.68 3.40
CA SER A 66 4.01 6.90 4.60
C SER A 66 5.48 7.07 5.01
N GLN A 67 6.42 7.04 4.08
CA GLN A 67 7.83 7.26 4.34
C GLN A 67 8.11 8.66 4.92
N ARG A 68 7.44 9.69 4.36
CA ARG A 68 7.55 11.06 4.85
C ARG A 68 6.95 11.22 6.26
N LEU A 69 5.80 10.59 6.51
CA LEU A 69 5.17 10.58 7.83
C LEU A 69 6.03 9.88 8.88
N ASP A 70 6.65 8.75 8.55
CA ASP A 70 7.57 8.03 9.44
C ASP A 70 8.80 8.88 9.78
N SER A 71 9.44 9.47 8.76
CA SER A 71 10.59 10.36 8.92
C SER A 71 10.25 11.59 9.78
N LEU A 72 9.08 12.19 9.53
CA LEU A 72 8.58 13.34 10.28
C LEU A 72 8.33 12.98 11.74
N ASN A 73 7.67 11.86 12.00
CA ASN A 73 7.38 11.39 13.35
C ASN A 73 8.68 11.04 14.12
N ALA A 74 9.64 10.37 13.46
CA ALA A 74 10.94 10.07 14.04
C ALA A 74 11.70 11.36 14.45
N ARG A 75 11.67 12.37 13.60
CA ARG A 75 12.33 13.65 13.88
C ARG A 75 11.60 14.45 14.97
N LEU A 76 10.28 14.45 15.00
CA LEU A 76 9.50 15.09 16.06
C LEU A 76 9.77 14.49 17.44
N LYS A 77 10.00 13.18 17.54
CA LYS A 77 10.36 12.51 18.80
C LYS A 77 11.70 13.02 19.36
N ARG A 78 12.65 13.41 18.51
CA ARG A 78 13.98 13.90 18.90
C ARG A 78 13.98 15.36 19.35
N ILE A 79 12.97 16.16 18.96
CA ILE A 79 12.89 17.58 19.33
C ILE A 79 12.28 17.72 20.73
N LYS A 80 13.08 18.17 21.69
CA LYS A 80 12.68 18.30 23.10
C LYS A 80 11.75 19.51 23.37
N THR A 81 11.95 20.64 22.65
CA THR A 81 11.25 21.90 22.94
C THR A 81 9.92 22.04 22.19
N LYS A 82 8.89 22.59 22.85
CA LYS A 82 7.58 22.88 22.22
C LYS A 82 7.73 23.85 21.02
N ARG A 83 8.60 24.88 21.14
CA ARG A 83 8.87 25.87 20.08
C ARG A 83 9.54 25.20 18.86
N GLY A 84 10.52 24.32 19.10
CA GLY A 84 11.19 23.55 18.07
C GLY A 84 10.23 22.64 17.31
N ARG A 85 9.38 21.88 18.02
CA ARG A 85 8.34 21.04 17.42
C ARG A 85 7.39 21.86 16.55
N ARG A 86 6.91 23.03 17.04
CA ARG A 86 6.04 23.93 16.26
C ARG A 86 6.69 24.41 14.96
N ARG A 87 7.95 24.85 15.02
CA ARG A 87 8.70 25.33 13.85
C ARG A 87 8.91 24.19 12.84
N TYR A 88 9.28 23.02 13.33
CA TYR A 88 9.50 21.86 12.48
C TYR A 88 8.21 21.40 11.79
N THR A 89 7.11 21.26 12.53
CA THR A 89 5.81 20.88 11.98
C THR A 89 5.34 21.85 10.90
N LYS A 90 5.50 23.18 11.11
CA LYS A 90 5.11 24.18 10.10
C LYS A 90 5.94 24.06 8.83
N ARG A 91 7.26 23.79 8.92
CA ARG A 91 8.12 23.57 7.75
C ARG A 91 7.77 22.27 7.02
N ALA A 92 7.56 21.18 7.77
CA ALA A 92 7.16 19.91 7.20
C ALA A 92 5.81 20.00 6.49
N GLN A 93 4.84 20.73 7.07
CA GLN A 93 3.57 21.01 6.43
C GLN A 93 3.76 21.70 5.09
N LYS A 94 4.49 22.83 5.05
CA LYS A 94 4.72 23.59 3.81
C LYS A 94 5.42 22.75 2.72
N TYR A 95 6.37 21.90 3.13
CA TYR A 95 7.07 20.99 2.23
C TYR A 95 6.10 19.95 1.62
N LEU A 96 5.28 19.28 2.45
CA LEU A 96 4.35 18.28 1.99
C LEU A 96 3.19 18.90 1.18
N GLU A 97 2.75 20.10 1.53
CA GLU A 97 1.80 20.86 0.72
C GLU A 97 2.33 21.09 -0.68
N GLY A 98 3.59 21.51 -0.83
CA GLY A 98 4.22 21.70 -2.14
C GLY A 98 4.39 20.40 -2.92
N GLU A 99 4.71 19.30 -2.24
CA GLU A 99 4.98 18.00 -2.88
C GLU A 99 3.69 17.29 -3.34
N PHE A 100 2.60 17.38 -2.57
CA PHE A 100 1.41 16.57 -2.80
C PHE A 100 0.20 17.31 -3.36
N THR A 101 0.10 18.64 -3.22
CA THR A 101 -1.11 19.41 -3.59
C THR A 101 -1.56 19.14 -5.02
N ASP A 102 -0.66 19.29 -5.98
CA ASP A 102 -0.99 19.20 -7.41
C ASP A 102 -1.40 17.78 -7.80
N GLN A 103 -0.79 16.79 -7.17
CA GLN A 103 -1.11 15.39 -7.41
C GLN A 103 -2.46 15.01 -6.82
N LEU A 104 -2.73 15.43 -5.59
CA LEU A 104 -4.00 15.16 -4.91
C LEU A 104 -5.18 15.82 -5.62
N LYS A 105 -5.00 17.06 -6.12
CA LYS A 105 -6.05 17.75 -6.90
C LYS A 105 -6.43 17.04 -8.20
N LYS A 106 -5.50 16.29 -8.80
CA LYS A 106 -5.72 15.52 -10.04
C LYS A 106 -6.31 14.13 -9.80
N MET A 107 -6.43 13.70 -8.54
CA MET A 107 -6.98 12.38 -8.22
C MET A 107 -8.50 12.37 -8.30
N THR A 108 -9.04 11.27 -8.81
CA THR A 108 -10.48 10.97 -8.74
C THR A 108 -10.88 10.57 -7.32
N LYS A 109 -12.18 10.56 -7.02
CA LYS A 109 -12.70 10.11 -5.71
C LYS A 109 -12.23 8.69 -5.38
N THR A 110 -12.27 7.77 -6.34
CA THR A 110 -11.80 6.39 -6.15
C THR A 110 -10.31 6.33 -5.82
N GLU A 111 -9.46 7.06 -6.57
CA GLU A 111 -8.02 7.13 -6.30
C GLU A 111 -7.72 7.71 -4.92
N GLY A 112 -8.45 8.74 -4.51
CA GLY A 112 -8.30 9.34 -3.17
C GLY A 112 -8.75 8.40 -2.05
N ARG A 113 -9.84 7.63 -2.25
CA ARG A 113 -10.30 6.62 -1.29
C ARG A 113 -9.25 5.53 -1.13
N ILE A 114 -8.73 5.00 -2.23
CA ILE A 114 -7.65 4.02 -2.23
C ILE A 114 -6.41 4.58 -1.51
N LEU A 115 -6.01 5.81 -1.80
CA LEU A 115 -4.88 6.46 -1.15
C LEU A 115 -5.05 6.53 0.38
N ILE A 116 -6.22 6.94 0.87
CA ILE A 116 -6.51 7.02 2.32
C ILE A 116 -6.38 5.63 2.98
N LYS A 117 -6.92 4.60 2.35
CA LYS A 117 -6.84 3.21 2.81
C LYS A 117 -5.40 2.68 2.80
N LEU A 118 -4.65 2.96 1.74
CA LEU A 118 -3.25 2.59 1.64
C LEU A 118 -2.35 3.30 2.67
N ILE A 119 -2.65 4.55 3.02
CA ILE A 119 -1.95 5.24 4.12
C ILE A 119 -2.16 4.49 5.44
N HIS A 120 -3.39 4.03 5.74
CA HIS A 120 -3.64 3.21 6.93
C HIS A 120 -2.86 1.89 6.87
N ARG A 121 -2.93 1.15 5.76
CA ARG A 121 -2.17 -0.08 5.54
C ARG A 121 -0.67 0.09 5.82
N GLN A 122 -0.08 1.18 5.33
CA GLN A 122 1.36 1.40 5.36
C GLN A 122 1.86 2.08 6.63
N THR A 123 1.00 2.77 7.40
CA THR A 123 1.37 3.48 8.63
C THR A 123 0.83 2.84 9.90
N GLY A 124 -0.17 1.95 9.80
CA GLY A 124 -0.90 1.39 10.94
C GLY A 124 -1.78 2.40 11.67
N LYS A 125 -1.99 3.60 11.09
CA LYS A 125 -2.82 4.66 11.63
C LYS A 125 -3.69 5.26 10.55
N THR A 126 -4.92 5.64 10.91
CA THR A 126 -5.79 6.32 9.95
C THR A 126 -5.14 7.61 9.43
N THR A 127 -5.51 8.04 8.24
CA THR A 127 -5.04 9.33 7.71
C THR A 127 -5.38 10.47 8.66
N PHE A 128 -6.56 10.40 9.30
CA PHE A 128 -6.98 11.37 10.31
C PHE A 128 -6.02 11.41 11.51
N ASP A 129 -5.62 10.27 12.06
CA ASP A 129 -4.73 10.20 13.22
C ASP A 129 -3.32 10.67 12.90
N ASN A 130 -2.83 10.34 11.70
CA ASN A 130 -1.57 10.86 11.20
C ASN A 130 -1.59 12.39 11.12
N ILE A 131 -2.67 12.99 10.62
CA ILE A 131 -2.84 14.44 10.49
C ILE A 131 -3.06 15.10 11.86
N LYS A 132 -3.83 14.47 12.74
CA LYS A 132 -4.12 14.99 14.08
C LYS A 132 -2.84 15.21 14.88
N SER A 133 -1.86 14.34 14.72
CA SER A 133 -0.54 14.46 15.38
C SER A 133 0.26 15.67 14.89
N LEU A 134 -0.06 16.21 13.69
CA LEU A 134 0.69 17.24 12.99
C LEU A 134 0.14 18.67 13.15
N ARG A 135 -0.90 18.90 13.96
CA ARG A 135 -1.52 20.20 14.23
C ARG A 135 -2.51 20.78 13.19
N SER A 136 -3.18 21.88 13.62
CA SER A 136 -4.35 22.49 12.97
C SER A 136 -4.21 22.87 11.48
N GLY A 137 -3.02 23.23 11.01
CA GLY A 137 -2.80 23.60 9.61
C GLY A 137 -2.99 22.45 8.61
N TRP A 138 -2.73 21.23 9.02
CA TRP A 138 -2.94 20.04 8.18
C TRP A 138 -4.39 19.73 7.88
N LYS A 139 -5.30 20.04 8.80
CA LYS A 139 -6.73 19.91 8.53
C LYS A 139 -7.14 20.84 7.38
N ALA A 140 -6.72 22.11 7.44
CA ALA A 140 -7.01 23.09 6.39
C ALA A 140 -6.40 22.67 5.05
N PHE A 141 -5.15 22.19 5.04
CA PHE A 141 -4.50 21.67 3.84
C PHE A 141 -5.33 20.55 3.19
N TRP A 142 -5.67 19.50 3.96
CA TRP A 142 -6.47 18.39 3.42
C TRP A 142 -7.84 18.84 2.95
N TYR A 143 -8.53 19.71 3.69
CA TYR A 143 -9.81 20.25 3.25
C TYR A 143 -9.71 21.06 1.95
N ASN A 144 -8.71 21.91 1.82
CA ASN A 144 -8.55 22.77 0.64
C ASN A 144 -8.02 22.01 -0.57
N THR A 145 -7.15 21.02 -0.36
CA THR A 145 -6.51 20.28 -1.45
C THR A 145 -7.40 19.16 -1.98
N THR A 146 -8.24 18.60 -1.11
CA THR A 146 -9.10 17.46 -1.44
C THR A 146 -10.57 17.86 -1.62
N ALA A 147 -10.86 19.08 -2.09
CA ALA A 147 -12.23 19.55 -2.31
C ALA A 147 -13.07 18.55 -3.15
N ASN A 148 -12.46 17.91 -4.14
CA ASN A 148 -13.08 16.85 -4.95
C ASN A 148 -13.16 15.50 -4.19
N LEU A 149 -12.41 15.36 -3.10
CA LEU A 149 -12.38 14.17 -2.23
C LEU A 149 -13.19 14.39 -0.94
N PHE A 150 -13.91 15.52 -0.83
CA PHE A 150 -14.55 16.05 0.38
C PHE A 150 -15.55 15.10 1.07
N LYS A 151 -16.08 14.12 0.33
CA LYS A 151 -17.00 13.10 0.88
C LYS A 151 -16.26 11.87 1.42
N LEU A 152 -14.91 11.83 1.35
CA LEU A 152 -14.14 10.70 1.81
C LEU A 152 -13.82 10.81 3.30
N SER A 153 -14.05 9.74 4.02
CA SER A 153 -13.70 9.69 5.44
C SER A 153 -12.19 9.47 5.61
N LEU A 154 -11.49 10.47 6.15
CA LEU A 154 -10.08 10.33 6.54
C LEU A 154 -9.86 9.33 7.68
N LYS A 155 -10.95 8.88 8.32
CA LYS A 155 -10.96 7.86 9.38
C LYS A 155 -11.15 6.45 8.82
N SER A 156 -11.23 6.29 7.49
CA SER A 156 -11.35 4.97 6.87
C SER A 156 -10.17 4.10 7.26
N GLU A 157 -10.48 2.92 7.72
CA GLU A 157 -9.54 1.88 8.08
C GLU A 157 -9.38 0.89 6.92
N TYR A 158 -8.38 0.02 7.01
CA TYR A 158 -8.04 -0.98 6.01
C TYR A 158 -8.18 -2.37 6.61
N HIS A 159 -9.14 -3.16 6.11
CA HIS A 159 -9.50 -4.49 6.61
C HIS A 159 -9.75 -5.46 5.45
N PRO A 160 -8.71 -6.04 4.83
CA PRO A 160 -8.86 -6.92 3.67
C PRO A 160 -9.58 -8.23 3.99
N GLU A 161 -9.67 -8.59 5.27
CA GLU A 161 -10.40 -9.78 5.76
C GLU A 161 -11.92 -9.60 5.70
N SER A 162 -12.45 -8.38 5.90
CA SER A 162 -13.88 -8.10 6.05
C SER A 162 -14.45 -7.16 4.99
N ILE A 163 -13.64 -6.24 4.46
CA ILE A 163 -14.07 -5.24 3.48
C ILE A 163 -13.61 -5.67 2.09
N ASN A 164 -14.56 -5.88 1.19
CA ASN A 164 -14.27 -6.36 -0.16
C ASN A 164 -13.39 -5.42 -0.98
N GLU A 165 -13.56 -4.09 -0.86
CA GLU A 165 -12.67 -3.12 -1.52
C GLU A 165 -11.22 -3.28 -1.07
N ASP A 166 -11.00 -3.46 0.22
CA ASP A 166 -9.67 -3.61 0.79
C ASP A 166 -9.02 -4.94 0.37
N TYR A 167 -9.84 -5.99 0.26
CA TYR A 167 -9.41 -7.25 -0.33
C TYR A 167 -8.94 -7.06 -1.78
N LEU A 168 -9.73 -6.36 -2.61
CA LEU A 168 -9.37 -6.11 -4.01
C LEU A 168 -8.11 -5.24 -4.14
N ILE A 169 -7.94 -4.25 -3.26
CA ILE A 169 -6.71 -3.45 -3.22
C ILE A 169 -5.52 -4.35 -2.89
N GLU A 170 -5.64 -5.20 -1.86
CA GLU A 170 -4.55 -6.09 -1.45
C GLU A 170 -4.25 -7.15 -2.53
N ASP A 171 -5.26 -7.72 -3.18
CA ASP A 171 -5.09 -8.67 -4.27
C ASP A 171 -4.29 -8.05 -5.43
N VAL A 172 -4.64 -6.82 -5.82
CA VAL A 172 -3.88 -6.07 -6.83
C VAL A 172 -2.44 -5.84 -6.39
N LEU A 173 -2.21 -5.45 -5.13
CA LEU A 173 -0.87 -5.18 -4.62
C LEU A 173 -0.02 -6.44 -4.58
N GLN A 174 -0.53 -7.54 -4.01
CA GLN A 174 0.24 -8.77 -3.84
C GLN A 174 0.63 -9.37 -5.20
N ARG A 175 -0.30 -9.42 -6.16
CA ARG A 175 0.03 -9.85 -7.52
C ARG A 175 1.05 -8.95 -8.20
N SER A 176 0.94 -7.64 -7.97
CA SER A 176 1.88 -6.67 -8.56
C SER A 176 3.26 -6.73 -7.94
N PHE A 177 3.37 -7.16 -6.68
CA PHE A 177 4.66 -7.43 -6.03
C PHE A 177 5.29 -8.72 -6.55
N ILE A 178 4.48 -9.78 -6.74
CA ILE A 178 4.95 -11.04 -7.35
C ILE A 178 5.42 -10.82 -8.79
N ASP A 179 4.73 -9.95 -9.54
CA ASP A 179 5.05 -9.64 -10.94
C ASP A 179 6.12 -8.52 -11.10
N ASP A 180 6.73 -8.04 -10.01
CA ASP A 180 7.68 -6.91 -9.98
C ASP A 180 7.17 -5.60 -10.64
N LYS A 181 5.84 -5.46 -10.77
CA LYS A 181 5.21 -4.24 -11.33
C LYS A 181 5.19 -3.07 -10.33
N LEU A 182 5.22 -3.37 -9.04
CA LEU A 182 5.27 -2.40 -7.96
C LEU A 182 6.36 -2.75 -6.95
N VAL A 183 7.07 -1.75 -6.48
CA VAL A 183 8.09 -1.93 -5.44
C VAL A 183 7.42 -2.28 -4.11
N LEU A 184 7.73 -3.46 -3.57
CA LEU A 184 7.17 -3.95 -2.32
C LEU A 184 7.34 -2.95 -1.17
N GLN A 185 6.27 -2.73 -0.43
CA GLN A 185 6.28 -2.15 0.91
C GLN A 185 5.39 -3.00 1.82
N LYS A 186 6.00 -3.60 2.83
CA LYS A 186 5.27 -4.43 3.81
C LYS A 186 4.18 -3.61 4.51
N SER A 187 3.03 -4.24 4.76
CA SER A 187 1.97 -3.67 5.59
C SER A 187 2.46 -3.49 7.03
N LYS A 188 2.02 -2.44 7.72
CA LYS A 188 2.14 -2.30 9.17
C LYS A 188 0.96 -2.90 9.94
N LEU A 189 -0.08 -3.31 9.21
CA LEU A 189 -1.21 -4.05 9.76
C LEU A 189 -0.91 -5.54 9.69
N THR A 190 -1.40 -6.29 10.66
CA THR A 190 -1.23 -7.74 10.72
C THR A 190 -2.45 -8.43 10.11
N PHE A 191 -2.27 -9.06 8.96
CA PHE A 191 -3.24 -9.94 8.31
C PHE A 191 -2.51 -10.96 7.43
N ASP A 192 -3.11 -12.10 7.22
CA ASP A 192 -2.58 -13.20 6.39
C ASP A 192 -3.31 -13.20 5.05
N PHE A 193 -2.77 -12.46 4.07
CA PHE A 193 -3.42 -12.32 2.77
C PHE A 193 -3.49 -13.66 1.99
N PRO A 194 -2.47 -14.51 1.93
CA PRO A 194 -2.56 -15.82 1.31
C PRO A 194 -3.74 -16.64 1.83
N LYS A 195 -3.97 -16.66 3.15
CA LYS A 195 -5.11 -17.34 3.75
C LYS A 195 -6.46 -16.73 3.36
N ILE A 196 -6.54 -15.40 3.33
CA ILE A 196 -7.74 -14.67 2.89
C ILE A 196 -8.03 -14.98 1.41
N ALA A 197 -7.02 -14.92 0.54
CA ALA A 197 -7.15 -15.21 -0.89
C ALA A 197 -7.57 -16.67 -1.15
N ALA A 198 -6.99 -17.62 -0.42
CA ALA A 198 -7.36 -19.04 -0.49
C ALA A 198 -8.83 -19.26 -0.12
N SER A 199 -9.33 -18.58 0.93
CA SER A 199 -10.73 -18.69 1.34
C SER A 199 -11.70 -18.17 0.28
N LYS A 200 -11.32 -17.14 -0.47
CA LYS A 200 -12.10 -16.57 -1.58
C LYS A 200 -11.96 -17.33 -2.91
N LYS A 201 -11.05 -18.30 -3.00
CA LYS A 201 -10.82 -19.16 -4.17
C LYS A 201 -10.69 -18.38 -5.50
N GLY A 202 -10.10 -17.19 -5.45
CA GLY A 202 -9.93 -16.33 -6.61
C GLY A 202 -11.20 -15.62 -7.11
N LYS A 203 -12.33 -15.74 -6.42
CA LYS A 203 -13.55 -15.02 -6.78
C LYS A 203 -13.37 -13.52 -6.59
N VAL A 204 -13.70 -12.77 -7.64
CA VAL A 204 -13.67 -11.30 -7.65
C VAL A 204 -15.11 -10.80 -7.60
N ASP A 205 -15.54 -10.33 -6.42
CA ASP A 205 -16.87 -9.76 -6.24
C ASP A 205 -16.82 -8.24 -6.48
N LEU A 206 -17.57 -7.79 -7.48
CA LEU A 206 -17.65 -6.39 -7.92
C LEU A 206 -19.06 -5.83 -7.84
N GLU A 207 -20.02 -6.53 -7.24
CA GLU A 207 -21.43 -6.11 -7.21
C GLU A 207 -21.63 -4.74 -6.53
N GLU A 208 -20.87 -4.42 -5.50
CA GLU A 208 -20.94 -3.12 -4.83
C GLU A 208 -20.50 -1.97 -5.75
N TYR A 209 -19.62 -2.24 -6.72
CA TYR A 209 -19.05 -1.21 -7.60
C TYR A 209 -19.87 -0.98 -8.86
N LYS A 210 -20.70 -1.94 -9.25
CA LYS A 210 -21.60 -1.79 -10.40
C LYS A 210 -22.74 -0.78 -10.11
N LYS A 211 -22.98 -0.51 -8.84
CA LYS A 211 -24.05 0.40 -8.36
C LYS A 211 -23.57 1.84 -8.13
N MET A 212 -22.27 2.12 -8.31
CA MET A 212 -21.65 3.44 -8.18
C MET A 212 -21.41 4.11 -9.52
#